data_836bd19e3eae346a40f9f42475445e51
#
_entry.id   836bd19e3eae346a40f9f42475445e51
#
_cell.length_a   1.000
_cell.length_b   1.000
_cell.length_c   1.000
_cell.angle_alpha   90.00
_cell.angle_beta   90.00
_cell.angle_gamma   90.00
#
_symmetry.space_group_name_H-M   'P 1'
#
loop_
_entity.id
_entity.type
_entity.pdbx_description
1 polymer ?
#
loop_
_entity_poly.entity_id
_entity_poly.type
_entity_poly.pdbx_seq_one_letter_code
_entity_poly.pdbx_strand_id
1 'polypeptide(L)'
;MRTTSEENKALARRLGEAIDARQLDLLDDIVAPNFIRHCQATPEVDVRSLQAFKEFLRQDATVFPDSTQTLRHMLAEGDLVAVWVTYDGTQRGQMGPFPPSGKKMQLDFGAVLRVENGKIAEMWVTWDNLAALVQLGHLPFRPSPVV
;
A
#
# COMPACT_ATOMS: atom_id res chain seq x y z
N MET A 1 -11.39 -19.46 -12.58
CA MET A 1 -10.12 -20.16 -12.80
C MET A 1 -9.24 -20.01 -11.57
N ARG A 2 -8.68 -21.12 -11.12
CA ARG A 2 -7.80 -21.10 -9.95
C ARG A 2 -6.34 -20.94 -10.40
N THR A 3 -5.62 -20.00 -9.79
CA THR A 3 -4.20 -19.77 -10.05
C THR A 3 -3.33 -20.46 -9.01
N THR A 4 -2.07 -20.73 -9.37
CA THR A 4 -1.08 -21.34 -8.47
C THR A 4 -0.48 -20.30 -7.52
N SER A 5 0.20 -20.76 -6.46
CA SER A 5 0.93 -19.89 -5.54
C SER A 5 1.97 -19.03 -6.27
N GLU A 6 2.69 -19.61 -7.23
CA GLU A 6 3.70 -18.87 -8.00
C GLU A 6 3.06 -17.83 -8.92
N GLU A 7 1.93 -18.15 -9.54
CA GLU A 7 1.17 -17.18 -10.34
C GLU A 7 0.64 -16.04 -9.47
N ASN A 8 0.17 -16.35 -8.26
CA ASN A 8 -0.35 -15.36 -7.31
C ASN A 8 0.76 -14.44 -6.82
N LYS A 9 1.96 -14.98 -6.54
CA LYS A 9 3.12 -14.17 -6.17
C LYS A 9 3.54 -13.24 -7.31
N ALA A 10 3.54 -13.74 -8.55
CA ALA A 10 3.88 -12.93 -9.72
C ALA A 10 2.89 -11.77 -9.87
N LEU A 11 1.60 -12.03 -9.62
CA LEU A 11 0.56 -11.00 -9.66
C LEU A 11 0.81 -9.91 -8.61
N ALA A 12 1.18 -10.29 -7.39
CA ALA A 12 1.52 -9.36 -6.33
C ALA A 12 2.75 -8.49 -6.68
N ARG A 13 3.78 -9.08 -7.31
CA ARG A 13 4.95 -8.34 -7.79
C ARG A 13 4.56 -7.33 -8.86
N ARG A 14 3.72 -7.72 -9.80
CA ARG A 14 3.25 -6.83 -10.87
C ARG A 14 2.49 -5.65 -10.31
N LEU A 15 1.69 -5.86 -9.26
CA LEU A 15 0.99 -4.76 -8.58
C LEU A 15 1.97 -3.73 -8.04
N GLY A 16 2.97 -4.17 -7.28
CA GLY A 16 3.98 -3.28 -6.70
C GLY A 16 4.77 -2.52 -7.77
N GLU A 17 5.17 -3.21 -8.84
CA GLU A 17 5.91 -2.61 -9.95
C GLU A 17 5.07 -1.55 -10.68
N ALA A 18 3.80 -1.82 -10.94
CA ALA A 18 2.91 -0.88 -11.61
C ALA A 18 2.68 0.38 -10.76
N ILE A 19 2.53 0.23 -9.45
CA ILE A 19 2.37 1.35 -8.52
C ILE A 19 3.65 2.20 -8.50
N ASP A 20 4.82 1.59 -8.36
CA ASP A 20 6.09 2.31 -8.32
C ASP A 20 6.36 3.05 -9.64
N ALA A 21 6.01 2.44 -10.76
CA ALA A 21 6.18 3.04 -12.09
C ALA A 21 5.12 4.09 -12.42
N ARG A 22 4.14 4.30 -11.54
CA ARG A 22 3.00 5.21 -11.78
C ARG A 22 2.18 4.82 -13.00
N GLN A 23 2.16 3.53 -13.34
CA GLN A 23 1.44 3.01 -14.52
C GLN A 23 0.11 2.39 -14.07
N LEU A 24 -0.83 3.24 -13.65
CA LEU A 24 -2.09 2.79 -13.07
C LEU A 24 -3.01 2.08 -14.06
N ASP A 25 -2.86 2.31 -15.36
CA ASP A 25 -3.62 1.60 -16.40
C ASP A 25 -3.32 0.09 -16.38
N LEU A 26 -2.11 -0.31 -15.97
CA LEU A 26 -1.77 -1.73 -15.86
C LEU A 26 -2.59 -2.45 -14.80
N LEU A 27 -3.17 -1.71 -13.85
CA LEU A 27 -3.99 -2.29 -12.79
C LEU A 27 -5.28 -2.92 -13.33
N ASP A 28 -5.74 -2.53 -14.51
CA ASP A 28 -6.95 -3.13 -15.13
C ASP A 28 -6.76 -4.63 -15.37
N ASP A 29 -5.53 -5.08 -15.61
CA ASP A 29 -5.20 -6.49 -15.83
C ASP A 29 -4.81 -7.22 -14.53
N ILE A 30 -4.55 -6.49 -13.45
CA ILE A 30 -4.01 -7.03 -12.20
C ILE A 30 -5.06 -7.10 -11.09
N VAL A 31 -5.93 -6.10 -11.04
CA VAL A 31 -6.88 -5.88 -9.94
C VAL A 31 -8.32 -6.02 -10.44
N ALA A 32 -9.15 -6.70 -9.66
CA ALA A 32 -10.56 -6.89 -10.01
C ALA A 32 -11.33 -5.57 -9.96
N PRO A 33 -12.33 -5.36 -10.85
CA PRO A 33 -13.14 -4.14 -10.85
C PRO A 33 -13.82 -3.83 -9.52
N ASN A 34 -14.22 -4.88 -8.78
CA ASN A 34 -14.91 -4.77 -7.48
C ASN A 34 -13.95 -4.97 -6.30
N PHE A 35 -12.69 -4.63 -6.46
CA PHE A 35 -11.65 -4.73 -5.44
C PHE A 35 -12.05 -4.00 -4.15
N ILE A 36 -11.72 -4.61 -3.00
CA ILE A 36 -11.95 -4.04 -1.68
C ILE A 36 -10.64 -3.97 -0.91
N ARG A 37 -10.35 -2.82 -0.33
CA ARG A 37 -9.19 -2.60 0.51
C ARG A 37 -9.63 -2.33 1.94
N HIS A 38 -9.07 -3.09 2.89
CA HIS A 38 -9.29 -2.91 4.32
C HIS A 38 -8.02 -2.32 4.94
N CYS A 39 -8.13 -1.18 5.60
CA CYS A 39 -7.00 -0.54 6.26
C CYS A 39 -7.43 0.23 7.50
N GLN A 40 -6.99 -0.21 8.66
CA GLN A 40 -7.27 0.48 9.92
C GLN A 40 -6.45 1.76 10.06
N ALA A 41 -5.31 1.86 9.36
CA ALA A 41 -4.47 3.06 9.41
C ALA A 41 -5.12 4.27 8.73
N THR A 42 -6.06 4.03 7.81
CA THR A 42 -6.82 5.07 7.11
C THR A 42 -8.32 4.76 7.17
N PRO A 43 -8.94 4.79 8.37
CA PRO A 43 -10.34 4.33 8.54
C PRO A 43 -11.35 5.17 7.79
N GLU A 44 -11.03 6.43 7.46
CA GLU A 44 -11.89 7.34 6.71
C GLU A 44 -11.82 7.12 5.19
N VAL A 45 -10.86 6.32 4.70
CA VAL A 45 -10.69 6.05 3.27
C VAL A 45 -11.44 4.78 2.91
N ASP A 46 -12.47 4.91 2.04
CA ASP A 46 -13.27 3.78 1.59
C ASP A 46 -12.88 3.41 0.17
N VAL A 47 -12.32 2.20 -0.02
CA VAL A 47 -11.90 1.68 -1.32
C VAL A 47 -12.66 0.38 -1.59
N ARG A 48 -13.69 0.46 -2.44
CA ARG A 48 -14.56 -0.66 -2.81
C ARG A 48 -14.64 -0.90 -4.30
N SER A 49 -13.67 -0.39 -5.04
CA SER A 49 -13.57 -0.61 -6.48
C SER A 49 -12.14 -0.36 -6.95
N LEU A 50 -11.83 -0.84 -8.15
CA LEU A 50 -10.55 -0.53 -8.79
C LEU A 50 -10.40 0.98 -9.00
N GLN A 51 -11.46 1.67 -9.40
CA GLN A 51 -11.40 3.12 -9.63
C GLN A 51 -11.09 3.88 -8.34
N ALA A 52 -11.72 3.48 -7.23
CA ALA A 52 -11.43 4.07 -5.93
C ALA A 52 -9.98 3.79 -5.48
N PHE A 53 -9.46 2.61 -5.80
CA PHE A 53 -8.07 2.26 -5.52
C PHE A 53 -7.09 3.12 -6.33
N LYS A 54 -7.35 3.31 -7.61
CA LYS A 54 -6.55 4.21 -8.45
C LYS A 54 -6.55 5.64 -7.91
N GLU A 55 -7.71 6.13 -7.47
CA GLU A 55 -7.81 7.46 -6.88
C GLU A 55 -7.00 7.57 -5.59
N PHE A 56 -7.07 6.56 -4.73
CA PHE A 56 -6.24 6.48 -3.53
C PHE A 56 -4.75 6.56 -3.89
N LEU A 57 -4.32 5.81 -4.90
CA LEU A 57 -2.92 5.80 -5.34
C LEU A 57 -2.48 7.14 -5.95
N ARG A 58 -3.38 7.82 -6.66
CA ARG A 58 -3.09 9.18 -7.18
C ARG A 58 -2.90 10.16 -6.05
N GLN A 59 -3.74 10.10 -5.02
CA GLN A 59 -3.63 10.94 -3.83
C GLN A 59 -2.32 10.67 -3.10
N ASP A 60 -1.96 9.41 -2.90
CA ASP A 60 -0.70 9.04 -2.29
C ASP A 60 0.49 9.62 -3.05
N ALA A 61 0.44 9.60 -4.39
CA ALA A 61 1.47 10.15 -5.23
C ALA A 61 1.59 11.68 -5.14
N THR A 62 0.52 12.39 -4.77
CA THR A 62 0.61 13.84 -4.49
C THR A 62 1.28 14.13 -3.16
N VAL A 63 1.11 13.24 -2.19
CA VAL A 63 1.73 13.38 -0.86
C VAL A 63 3.21 12.99 -0.90
N PHE A 64 3.51 11.85 -1.53
CA PHE A 64 4.85 11.28 -1.63
C PHE A 64 5.22 11.02 -3.11
N PRO A 65 5.50 12.08 -3.88
CA PRO A 65 5.73 11.92 -5.34
C PRO A 65 6.97 11.10 -5.70
N ASP A 66 7.92 10.99 -4.79
CA ASP A 66 9.16 10.22 -4.96
C ASP A 66 9.08 8.82 -4.31
N SER A 67 7.89 8.37 -3.91
CA SER A 67 7.78 7.12 -3.17
C SER A 67 8.23 5.91 -3.97
N THR A 68 8.89 4.98 -3.28
CA THR A 68 9.28 3.67 -3.79
C THR A 68 8.91 2.60 -2.78
N GLN A 69 8.66 1.40 -3.27
CA GLN A 69 8.34 0.24 -2.43
C GLN A 69 9.36 -0.86 -2.69
N THR A 70 9.88 -1.44 -1.61
CA THR A 70 10.82 -2.56 -1.69
C THR A 70 10.19 -3.77 -1.03
N LEU A 71 9.93 -4.83 -1.82
CA LEU A 71 9.40 -6.08 -1.30
C LEU A 71 10.48 -6.79 -0.47
N ARG A 72 10.18 -7.06 0.79
CA ARG A 72 11.10 -7.73 1.72
C ARG A 72 10.81 -9.21 1.85
N HIS A 73 9.54 -9.56 2.05
CA HIS A 73 9.11 -10.94 2.22
C HIS A 73 7.80 -11.16 1.48
N MET A 74 7.65 -12.35 0.93
CA MET A 74 6.41 -12.75 0.27
C MET A 74 6.18 -14.23 0.43
N LEU A 75 4.96 -14.59 0.86
CA LEU A 75 4.52 -15.95 1.07
C LEU A 75 3.16 -16.11 0.40
N ALA A 76 2.87 -17.29 -0.12
CA ALA A 76 1.57 -17.54 -0.72
C ALA A 76 1.06 -18.92 -0.31
N GLU A 77 -0.23 -18.99 -0.01
CA GLU A 77 -0.93 -20.24 0.30
C GLU A 77 -2.37 -20.11 -0.15
N GLY A 78 -2.85 -21.09 -0.91
CA GLY A 78 -4.20 -21.05 -1.47
C GLY A 78 -4.39 -19.84 -2.36
N ASP A 79 -5.41 -19.05 -2.11
CA ASP A 79 -5.71 -17.82 -2.86
C ASP A 79 -5.12 -16.55 -2.21
N LEU A 80 -4.31 -16.71 -1.16
CA LEU A 80 -3.76 -15.59 -0.40
C LEU A 80 -2.27 -15.40 -0.64
N VAL A 81 -1.84 -14.14 -0.71
CA VAL A 81 -0.44 -13.74 -0.76
C VAL A 81 -0.19 -12.75 0.36
N ALA A 82 0.77 -13.05 1.23
CA ALA A 82 1.21 -12.13 2.27
C ALA A 82 2.51 -11.47 1.85
N VAL A 83 2.61 -10.15 2.04
CA VAL A 83 3.80 -9.36 1.71
C VAL A 83 4.23 -8.49 2.88
N TRP A 84 5.53 -8.29 3.00
CA TRP A 84 6.13 -7.31 3.90
C TRP A 84 6.98 -6.38 3.04
N VAL A 85 6.66 -5.08 3.10
CA VAL A 85 7.17 -4.09 2.15
C VAL A 85 7.72 -2.88 2.90
N THR A 86 8.84 -2.35 2.44
CA THR A 86 9.37 -1.07 2.91
C THR A 86 8.95 0.04 1.95
N TYR A 87 8.33 1.06 2.48
CA TYR A 87 7.88 2.25 1.75
C TYR A 87 8.82 3.41 2.09
N ASP A 88 9.38 4.04 1.09
CA ASP A 88 10.24 5.23 1.22
C ASP A 88 9.60 6.40 0.48
N GLY A 89 9.61 7.58 1.08
CA GLY A 89 9.08 8.76 0.41
C GLY A 89 9.33 10.03 1.19
N THR A 90 9.22 11.17 0.48
CA THR A 90 9.33 12.51 1.06
C THR A 90 7.96 13.18 1.01
N GLN A 91 7.50 13.71 2.15
CA GLN A 91 6.20 14.38 2.19
C GLN A 91 6.28 15.75 1.52
N ARG A 92 5.73 15.83 0.30
CA ARG A 92 5.67 17.06 -0.49
C ARG A 92 4.26 17.64 -0.58
N GLY A 93 3.24 16.86 -0.19
CA GLY A 93 1.84 17.28 -0.24
C GLY A 93 1.15 17.20 1.11
N GLN A 94 -0.03 17.79 1.17
CA GLN A 94 -0.91 17.76 2.33
C GLN A 94 -1.36 16.31 2.62
N MET A 95 -1.19 15.85 3.86
CA MET A 95 -1.59 14.51 4.29
C MET A 95 -2.63 14.67 5.40
N GLY A 96 -3.93 14.55 5.07
CA GLY A 96 -5.01 14.84 6.02
C GLY A 96 -4.86 16.23 6.61
N PRO A 97 -4.81 16.39 7.95
CA PRO A 97 -4.60 17.68 8.60
C PRO A 97 -3.13 18.11 8.63
N PHE A 98 -2.20 17.29 8.12
CA PHE A 98 -0.76 17.54 8.26
C PHE A 98 -0.20 18.20 6.98
N PRO A 99 0.32 19.44 7.09
CA PRO A 99 0.92 20.13 5.94
C PRO A 99 2.24 19.48 5.52
N PRO A 100 2.70 19.72 4.27
CA PRO A 100 3.96 19.15 3.79
C PRO A 100 5.12 19.53 4.71
N SER A 101 5.84 18.52 5.23
CA SER A 101 7.00 18.75 6.09
C SER A 101 8.32 18.78 5.32
N GLY A 102 8.34 18.24 4.10
CA GLY A 102 9.56 18.06 3.31
C GLY A 102 10.50 17.00 3.87
N LYS A 103 10.07 16.24 4.88
CA LYS A 103 10.90 15.21 5.51
C LYS A 103 10.67 13.86 4.87
N LYS A 104 11.69 13.00 4.97
CA LYS A 104 11.65 11.63 4.47
C LYS A 104 11.07 10.69 5.51
N MET A 105 10.35 9.70 5.02
CA MET A 105 9.81 8.61 5.82
C MET A 105 10.26 7.28 5.20
N GLN A 106 10.71 6.36 6.05
CA GLN A 106 10.93 4.98 5.68
C GLN A 106 10.10 4.13 6.65
N LEU A 107 9.13 3.40 6.12
CA LEU A 107 8.16 2.71 6.93
C LEU A 107 7.83 1.35 6.32
N ASP A 108 7.83 0.31 7.14
CA ASP A 108 7.38 -1.00 6.70
C ASP A 108 5.85 -1.10 6.80
N PHE A 109 5.26 -1.82 5.86
CA PHE A 109 3.86 -2.21 5.97
C PHE A 109 3.67 -3.68 5.63
N GLY A 110 2.64 -4.28 6.20
CA GLY A 110 2.22 -5.63 5.90
C GLY A 110 0.89 -5.64 5.18
N ALA A 111 0.74 -6.54 4.21
CA ALA A 111 -0.52 -6.72 3.50
C ALA A 111 -0.77 -8.20 3.20
N VAL A 112 -2.07 -8.55 3.16
CA VAL A 112 -2.52 -9.83 2.65
C VAL A 112 -3.41 -9.54 1.45
N LEU A 113 -3.14 -10.20 0.33
CA LEU A 113 -3.90 -10.06 -0.92
C LEU A 113 -4.66 -11.35 -1.18
N ARG A 114 -5.93 -11.24 -1.57
CA ARG A 114 -6.72 -12.40 -2.04
C ARG A 114 -6.88 -12.33 -3.54
N VAL A 115 -6.57 -13.44 -4.19
CA VAL A 115 -6.67 -13.59 -5.65
C VAL A 115 -7.95 -14.35 -6.00
N GLU A 116 -8.68 -13.84 -6.97
CA GLU A 116 -9.89 -14.48 -7.49
C GLU A 116 -9.94 -14.30 -9.00
N ASN A 117 -10.14 -15.40 -9.72
CA ASN A 117 -10.20 -15.40 -11.19
C ASN A 117 -9.01 -14.69 -11.85
N GLY A 118 -7.81 -14.92 -11.31
CA GLY A 118 -6.57 -14.38 -11.86
C GLY A 118 -6.33 -12.90 -11.59
N LYS A 119 -7.09 -12.27 -10.68
CA LYS A 119 -6.94 -10.85 -10.31
C LYS A 119 -6.96 -10.70 -8.80
N ILE A 120 -6.32 -9.64 -8.31
CA ILE A 120 -6.36 -9.29 -6.89
C ILE A 120 -7.73 -8.67 -6.60
N ALA A 121 -8.51 -9.34 -5.75
CA ALA A 121 -9.89 -8.96 -5.47
C ALA A 121 -10.05 -8.28 -4.11
N GLU A 122 -9.11 -8.50 -3.20
CA GLU A 122 -9.23 -7.97 -1.83
C GLU A 122 -7.85 -7.80 -1.20
N MET A 123 -7.71 -6.80 -0.34
CA MET A 123 -6.47 -6.49 0.34
C MET A 123 -6.75 -6.10 1.79
N TRP A 124 -5.96 -6.64 2.70
CA TRP A 124 -5.86 -6.18 4.09
C TRP A 124 -4.46 -5.62 4.28
N VAL A 125 -4.36 -4.35 4.65
CA VAL A 125 -3.07 -3.66 4.77
C VAL A 125 -3.06 -2.81 6.02
N THR A 126 -1.89 -2.72 6.66
CA THR A 126 -1.72 -1.87 7.84
C THR A 126 -0.28 -1.41 7.98
N TRP A 127 -0.12 -0.29 8.67
CA TRP A 127 1.18 0.29 9.02
C TRP A 127 1.07 1.08 10.32
N ASP A 128 2.22 1.53 10.83
CA ASP A 128 2.31 2.30 12.07
C ASP A 128 2.24 3.81 11.78
N ASN A 129 1.06 4.40 11.95
CA ASN A 129 0.85 5.83 11.76
C ASN A 129 1.65 6.69 12.74
N LEU A 130 1.86 6.21 13.96
CA LEU A 130 2.62 6.96 14.95
C LEU A 130 4.06 7.12 14.50
N ALA A 131 4.69 6.03 14.06
CA ALA A 131 6.04 6.06 13.54
C ALA A 131 6.14 6.99 12.31
N ALA A 132 5.16 6.94 11.41
CA ALA A 132 5.10 7.82 10.24
C ALA A 132 5.08 9.29 10.65
N LEU A 133 4.20 9.67 11.57
CA LEU A 133 4.04 11.06 12.01
C LEU A 133 5.29 11.58 12.73
N VAL A 134 5.95 10.72 13.50
CA VAL A 134 7.21 11.09 14.17
C VAL A 134 8.31 11.35 13.14
N GLN A 135 8.48 10.45 12.17
CA GLN A 135 9.49 10.60 11.12
C GLN A 135 9.27 11.87 10.29
N LEU A 136 8.01 12.19 9.99
CA LEU A 136 7.65 13.36 9.18
C LEU A 136 7.64 14.65 9.98
N GLY A 137 7.90 14.59 11.29
CA GLY A 137 8.02 15.78 12.14
C GLY A 137 6.70 16.36 12.62
N HIS A 138 5.60 15.62 12.51
CA HIS A 138 4.28 16.09 12.97
C HIS A 138 4.02 15.80 14.45
N LEU A 139 4.85 14.95 15.07
CA LEU A 139 4.83 14.68 16.50
C LEU A 139 6.20 14.99 17.08
N PRO A 140 6.27 15.65 18.25
CA PRO A 140 7.54 16.17 18.79
C PRO A 140 8.42 15.13 19.45
N PHE A 141 7.92 13.92 19.74
CA PHE A 141 8.68 12.92 20.47
C PHE A 141 8.30 11.50 20.01
N ARG A 142 9.23 10.57 20.25
CA ARG A 142 8.96 9.15 20.05
C ARG A 142 8.48 8.58 21.39
N PRO A 143 7.32 7.91 21.43
CA PRO A 143 6.84 7.25 22.63
C PRO A 143 7.84 6.20 23.12
N SER A 144 7.92 6.02 24.45
CA SER A 144 8.71 4.93 25.02
C SER A 144 8.09 3.57 24.62
N PRO A 145 8.92 2.52 24.42
CA PRO A 145 8.38 1.20 24.13
C PRO A 145 7.47 0.73 25.27
N VAL A 146 6.35 0.13 24.90
CA VAL A 146 5.46 -0.56 25.83
C VAL A 146 5.89 -2.01 25.85
N VAL A 147 6.53 -2.42 26.89
CA VAL A 147 7.08 -3.78 27.01
C VAL A 147 6.30 -4.57 28.02
#